data_751217c14c28d601b2d3727458311419
#
_entry.id   751217c14c28d601b2d3727458311419
#
_cell.length_a   1.000
_cell.length_b   1.000
_cell.length_c   1.000
_cell.angle_alpha   90.00
_cell.angle_beta   90.00
_cell.angle_gamma   90.00
#
_symmetry.space_group_name_H-M   'P 1'
#
loop_
_entity.id
_entity.type
_entity.pdbx_description
1 polymer ?
#
loop_
_entity_poly.entity_id
_entity_poly.type
_entity_poly.pdbx_seq_one_letter_code
_entity_poly.pdbx_strand_id
1 'polypeptide(L)'
;MKLLAFSGSNSSTSINQSLVTSVASMARENHEVDVIQLTKYNYPLYGIDLEKAEGIPATIQSLLSEFSEYDGFIISTPEHNSTIPVFFKNVLDWMSRMEGKPLEGKKVALLSCSPGRGGAAKSLAFAEKVIPYLGAEIVGTQSFSSFGENFNDGEILNLELKNDISNLLAKLV
;
A
#
# COMPACT_ATOMS: atom_id res chain seq x y z
N MET A 1 -9.65 7.78 -12.96
CA MET A 1 -10.02 6.90 -11.82
C MET A 1 -9.94 7.70 -10.52
N LYS A 2 -10.68 7.27 -9.51
CA LYS A 2 -10.50 7.75 -8.12
C LYS A 2 -9.60 6.76 -7.39
N LEU A 3 -8.44 7.19 -6.94
CA LEU A 3 -7.39 6.36 -6.36
C LEU A 3 -7.16 6.70 -4.89
N LEU A 4 -6.84 5.69 -4.07
CA LEU A 4 -6.39 5.88 -2.71
C LEU A 4 -4.93 5.46 -2.56
N ALA A 5 -4.11 6.34 -2.01
CA ALA A 5 -2.69 6.11 -1.80
C ALA A 5 -2.38 5.96 -0.30
N PHE A 6 -1.64 4.93 0.08
CA PHE A 6 -1.22 4.71 1.46
C PHE A 6 0.01 3.81 1.59
N SER A 7 0.63 3.87 2.76
CA SER A 7 1.74 3.00 3.12
C SER A 7 1.32 1.91 4.11
N GLY A 8 1.87 0.71 3.97
CA GLY A 8 1.77 -0.37 4.95
C GLY A 8 2.64 -0.19 6.20
N SER A 9 3.11 1.02 6.46
CA SER A 9 3.95 1.37 7.62
C SER A 9 3.11 1.91 8.77
N ASN A 10 3.53 1.63 10.00
CA ASN A 10 3.00 2.28 11.21
C ASN A 10 3.98 3.29 11.84
N SER A 11 5.06 3.63 11.14
CA SER A 11 6.00 4.65 11.59
C SER A 11 5.48 6.05 11.31
N SER A 12 5.57 6.95 12.27
CA SER A 12 5.23 8.38 12.10
C SER A 12 6.19 9.11 11.15
N THR A 13 7.38 8.56 10.93
CA THR A 13 8.42 9.09 10.01
C THR A 13 8.67 8.15 8.84
N SER A 14 7.62 7.53 8.33
CA SER A 14 7.70 6.50 7.29
C SER A 14 8.18 7.05 5.95
N ILE A 15 9.34 6.58 5.47
CA ILE A 15 9.83 6.88 4.11
C ILE A 15 8.90 6.30 3.04
N ASN A 16 8.19 5.20 3.32
CA ASN A 16 7.18 4.63 2.42
C ASN A 16 5.94 5.55 2.33
N GLN A 17 5.56 6.23 3.42
CA GLN A 17 4.48 7.23 3.38
C GLN A 17 4.93 8.48 2.59
N SER A 18 6.18 8.91 2.75
CA SER A 18 6.74 10.01 1.96
C SER A 18 6.76 9.67 0.46
N LEU A 19 7.24 8.46 0.11
CA LEU A 19 7.25 7.99 -1.28
C LEU A 19 5.83 7.95 -1.87
N VAL A 20 4.88 7.30 -1.18
CA VAL A 20 3.52 7.15 -1.71
C VAL A 20 2.81 8.51 -1.86
N THR A 21 3.12 9.48 -1.01
CA THR A 21 2.59 10.85 -1.12
C THR A 21 3.13 11.56 -2.36
N SER A 22 4.43 11.42 -2.65
CA SER A 22 5.05 11.95 -3.87
C SER A 22 4.47 11.30 -5.13
N VAL A 23 4.34 9.97 -5.13
CA VAL A 23 3.75 9.21 -6.25
C VAL A 23 2.29 9.58 -6.47
N ALA A 24 1.51 9.80 -5.39
CA ALA A 24 0.15 10.31 -5.48
C ALA A 24 0.09 11.69 -6.14
N SER A 25 1.06 12.57 -5.86
CA SER A 25 1.16 13.87 -6.51
C SER A 25 1.41 13.75 -8.02
N MET A 26 2.25 12.80 -8.45
CA MET A 26 2.45 12.49 -9.87
C MET A 26 1.17 11.94 -10.52
N ALA A 27 0.44 11.06 -9.82
CA ALA A 27 -0.79 10.45 -10.35
C ALA A 27 -1.94 11.45 -10.52
N ARG A 28 -1.95 12.57 -9.77
CA ARG A 28 -2.96 13.64 -9.86
C ARG A 28 -3.01 14.35 -11.22
N GLU A 29 -2.02 14.17 -12.06
CA GLU A 29 -2.07 14.67 -13.44
C GLU A 29 -3.21 14.03 -14.26
N ASN A 30 -3.58 12.78 -13.95
CA ASN A 30 -4.54 11.99 -14.72
C ASN A 30 -5.66 11.37 -13.87
N HIS A 31 -5.59 11.46 -12.54
CA HIS A 31 -6.50 10.79 -11.62
C HIS A 31 -6.88 11.70 -10.44
N GLU A 32 -8.03 11.45 -9.83
CA GLU A 32 -8.35 11.96 -8.51
C GLU A 32 -7.67 11.06 -7.47
N VAL A 33 -6.80 11.62 -6.61
CA VAL A 33 -6.01 10.82 -5.68
C VAL A 33 -6.07 11.37 -4.27
N ASP A 34 -6.58 10.57 -3.35
CA ASP A 34 -6.52 10.82 -1.92
C ASP A 34 -5.34 10.07 -1.28
N VAL A 35 -4.81 10.61 -0.20
CA VAL A 35 -3.72 10.00 0.56
C VAL A 35 -4.15 9.84 2.00
N ILE A 36 -4.02 8.62 2.53
CA ILE A 36 -4.28 8.34 3.93
C ILE A 36 -3.08 7.73 4.63
N GLN A 37 -3.12 7.74 5.95
CA GLN A 37 -2.26 6.92 6.80
C GLN A 37 -3.12 5.81 7.39
N LEU A 38 -2.76 4.54 7.19
CA LEU A 38 -3.49 3.41 7.77
C LEU A 38 -3.55 3.48 9.31
N THR A 39 -2.58 4.15 9.94
CA THR A 39 -2.52 4.36 11.39
C THR A 39 -3.65 5.25 11.95
N LYS A 40 -4.47 5.86 11.11
CA LYS A 40 -5.66 6.60 11.57
C LYS A 40 -6.68 5.70 12.28
N TYR A 41 -6.61 4.40 12.03
CA TYR A 41 -7.42 3.39 12.71
C TYR A 41 -6.56 2.55 13.65
N ASN A 42 -7.13 2.15 14.78
CA ASN A 42 -6.51 1.18 15.67
C ASN A 42 -7.04 -0.22 15.34
N TYR A 43 -6.15 -1.10 14.87
CA TYR A 43 -6.50 -2.46 14.51
C TYR A 43 -6.07 -3.43 15.61
N PRO A 44 -6.97 -4.15 16.28
CA PRO A 44 -6.59 -5.20 17.21
C PRO A 44 -5.80 -6.29 16.45
N LEU A 45 -4.89 -6.96 17.14
CA LEU A 45 -4.16 -8.06 16.53
C LEU A 45 -5.14 -9.18 16.18
N TYR A 46 -5.10 -9.63 14.93
CA TYR A 46 -5.95 -10.73 14.48
C TYR A 46 -5.67 -12.02 15.25
N GLY A 47 -6.73 -12.67 15.65
CA GLY A 47 -6.72 -14.01 16.21
C GLY A 47 -8.09 -14.63 16.09
N ILE A 48 -8.13 -15.94 15.80
CA ILE A 48 -9.39 -16.68 15.58
C ILE A 48 -10.32 -16.63 16.79
N ASP A 49 -9.77 -16.57 18.01
CA ASP A 49 -10.58 -16.51 19.22
C ASP A 49 -11.20 -15.12 19.40
N LEU A 50 -10.49 -14.05 19.05
CA LEU A 50 -11.01 -12.70 19.03
C LEU A 50 -12.13 -12.54 17.97
N GLU A 51 -11.90 -13.06 16.76
CA GLU A 51 -12.91 -13.06 15.70
C GLU A 51 -14.19 -13.78 16.11
N LYS A 52 -14.07 -14.94 16.78
CA LYS A 52 -15.24 -15.69 17.26
C LYS A 52 -15.99 -15.00 18.40
N ALA A 53 -15.25 -14.30 19.27
CA ALA A 53 -15.83 -13.64 20.44
C ALA A 53 -16.48 -12.29 20.08
N GLU A 54 -15.88 -11.50 19.19
CA GLU A 54 -16.23 -10.10 18.95
C GLU A 54 -16.63 -9.81 17.50
N GLY A 55 -16.37 -10.75 16.57
CA GLY A 55 -16.58 -10.54 15.13
C GLY A 55 -15.53 -9.67 14.48
N ILE A 56 -15.87 -9.09 13.33
CA ILE A 56 -14.97 -8.19 12.58
C ILE A 56 -14.95 -6.81 13.25
N PRO A 57 -13.77 -6.27 13.60
CA PRO A 57 -13.65 -4.96 14.22
C PRO A 57 -14.30 -3.85 13.39
N ALA A 58 -15.00 -2.92 14.05
CA ALA A 58 -15.62 -1.77 13.37
C ALA A 58 -14.60 -0.91 12.59
N THR A 59 -13.36 -0.88 13.05
CA THR A 59 -12.25 -0.18 12.36
C THR A 59 -11.90 -0.80 11.00
N ILE A 60 -12.00 -2.12 10.87
CA ILE A 60 -11.84 -2.83 9.58
C ILE A 60 -13.03 -2.55 8.67
N GLN A 61 -14.24 -2.59 9.21
CA GLN A 61 -15.45 -2.27 8.44
C GLN A 61 -15.39 -0.84 7.90
N SER A 62 -14.96 0.13 8.72
CA SER A 62 -14.78 1.53 8.32
C SER A 62 -13.71 1.68 7.24
N LEU A 63 -12.57 0.98 7.36
CA LEU A 63 -11.52 0.98 6.34
C LEU A 63 -12.04 0.45 5.00
N LEU A 64 -12.78 -0.66 5.02
CA LEU A 64 -13.31 -1.24 3.79
C LEU A 64 -14.44 -0.42 3.17
N SER A 65 -15.26 0.23 3.99
CA SER A 65 -16.23 1.21 3.51
C SER A 65 -15.54 2.36 2.76
N GLU A 66 -14.44 2.89 3.33
CA GLU A 66 -13.62 3.90 2.65
C GLU A 66 -13.00 3.35 1.37
N PHE A 67 -12.40 2.15 1.39
CA PHE A 67 -11.80 1.52 0.22
C PHE A 67 -12.79 1.29 -0.92
N SER A 68 -14.07 1.05 -0.62
CA SER A 68 -15.12 0.83 -1.61
C SER A 68 -15.36 2.04 -2.50
N GLU A 69 -15.04 3.25 -2.03
CA GLU A 69 -15.23 4.51 -2.75
C GLU A 69 -14.20 4.75 -3.88
N TYR A 70 -13.15 3.91 -3.96
CA TYR A 70 -12.04 4.06 -4.90
C TYR A 70 -12.02 2.96 -5.95
N ASP A 71 -11.55 3.31 -7.15
CA ASP A 71 -11.37 2.38 -8.28
C ASP A 71 -10.08 1.56 -8.16
N GLY A 72 -9.08 2.09 -7.46
CA GLY A 72 -7.79 1.45 -7.30
C GLY A 72 -6.91 2.09 -6.24
N PHE A 73 -5.71 1.53 -6.09
CA PHE A 73 -4.79 1.89 -5.01
C PHE A 73 -3.36 2.09 -5.48
N ILE A 74 -2.67 3.02 -4.81
CA ILE A 74 -1.21 3.15 -4.84
C ILE A 74 -0.71 2.76 -3.45
N ILE A 75 -0.02 1.62 -3.35
CA ILE A 75 0.40 1.07 -2.05
C ILE A 75 1.91 1.00 -2.00
N SER A 76 2.53 1.48 -0.91
CA SER A 76 3.97 1.29 -0.64
C SER A 76 4.17 0.49 0.64
N THR A 77 4.98 -0.58 0.59
CA THR A 77 5.26 -1.43 1.74
C THR A 77 6.72 -1.38 2.18
N PRO A 78 7.01 -1.13 3.45
CA PRO A 78 8.36 -1.33 3.99
C PRO A 78 8.67 -2.82 4.14
N GLU A 79 9.93 -3.14 4.38
CA GLU A 79 10.39 -4.50 4.64
C GLU A 79 10.80 -4.66 6.11
N HIS A 80 10.22 -5.64 6.80
CA HIS A 80 10.62 -6.08 8.12
C HIS A 80 11.00 -7.56 8.06
N ASN A 81 12.28 -7.87 8.28
CA ASN A 81 12.77 -9.25 8.27
C ASN A 81 12.37 -10.04 7.00
N SER A 82 12.59 -9.44 5.84
CA SER A 82 12.32 -10.04 4.51
C SER A 82 10.85 -10.28 4.16
N THR A 83 9.92 -9.60 4.85
CA THR A 83 8.48 -9.66 4.57
C THR A 83 7.81 -8.31 4.83
N ILE A 84 6.49 -8.21 4.60
CA ILE A 84 5.71 -7.02 4.95
C ILE A 84 5.66 -6.83 6.47
N PRO A 85 5.50 -5.59 6.96
CA PRO A 85 5.36 -5.33 8.40
C PRO A 85 4.18 -6.08 9.01
N VAL A 86 4.32 -6.49 10.27
CA VAL A 86 3.23 -7.13 11.05
C VAL A 86 1.98 -6.23 11.05
N PHE A 87 2.15 -4.92 11.16
CA PHE A 87 1.04 -3.97 11.08
C PHE A 87 0.24 -4.12 9.79
N PHE A 88 0.90 -4.12 8.63
CA PHE A 88 0.22 -4.27 7.34
C PHE A 88 -0.35 -5.67 7.16
N LYS A 89 0.41 -6.70 7.56
CA LYS A 89 -0.07 -8.08 7.53
C LYS A 89 -1.34 -8.25 8.35
N ASN A 90 -1.41 -7.63 9.53
CA ASN A 90 -2.59 -7.66 10.40
C ASN A 90 -3.84 -7.06 9.73
N VAL A 91 -3.67 -5.95 9.02
CA VAL A 91 -4.77 -5.35 8.23
C VAL A 91 -5.24 -6.33 7.14
N LEU A 92 -4.31 -6.94 6.39
CA LEU A 92 -4.66 -7.91 5.33
C LEU A 92 -5.31 -9.17 5.91
N ASP A 93 -4.87 -9.63 7.09
CA ASP A 93 -5.47 -10.78 7.77
C ASP A 93 -6.93 -10.52 8.14
N TRP A 94 -7.22 -9.38 8.74
CA TRP A 94 -8.60 -8.98 9.03
C TRP A 94 -9.44 -8.81 7.76
N MET A 95 -8.89 -8.18 6.70
CA MET A 95 -9.58 -8.02 5.42
C MET A 95 -9.95 -9.37 4.80
N SER A 96 -9.10 -10.38 4.96
CA SER A 96 -9.36 -11.74 4.44
C SER A 96 -10.52 -12.47 5.13
N ARG A 97 -11.03 -11.94 6.26
CA ARG A 97 -12.17 -12.51 7.00
C ARG A 97 -13.51 -11.97 6.56
N MET A 98 -13.51 -10.94 5.70
CA MET A 98 -14.74 -10.39 5.15
C MET A 98 -15.38 -11.35 4.14
N GLU A 99 -16.70 -11.30 4.03
CA GLU A 99 -17.40 -12.03 2.97
C GLU A 99 -17.00 -11.51 1.59
N GLY A 100 -16.74 -12.41 0.66
CA GLY A 100 -16.31 -12.08 -0.69
C GLY A 100 -14.83 -11.68 -0.77
N LYS A 101 -14.51 -10.85 -1.75
CA LYS A 101 -13.16 -10.33 -1.98
C LYS A 101 -13.18 -8.81 -1.83
N PRO A 102 -12.67 -8.26 -0.72
CA PRO A 102 -12.85 -6.84 -0.40
C PRO A 102 -12.20 -5.86 -1.40
N LEU A 103 -11.29 -6.33 -2.25
CA LEU A 103 -10.63 -5.54 -3.28
C LEU A 103 -10.99 -6.01 -4.70
N GLU A 104 -12.10 -6.73 -4.88
CA GLU A 104 -12.48 -7.24 -6.19
C GLU A 104 -12.68 -6.12 -7.22
N GLY A 105 -12.05 -6.29 -8.38
CA GLY A 105 -12.09 -5.32 -9.47
C GLY A 105 -11.24 -4.06 -9.24
N LYS A 106 -10.52 -3.95 -8.11
CA LYS A 106 -9.65 -2.81 -7.84
C LYS A 106 -8.26 -3.02 -8.45
N LYS A 107 -7.71 -1.98 -9.08
CA LYS A 107 -6.33 -1.98 -9.62
C LYS A 107 -5.34 -1.47 -8.58
N VAL A 108 -4.16 -2.10 -8.52
CA VAL A 108 -3.13 -1.72 -7.55
C VAL A 108 -1.79 -1.50 -8.23
N ALA A 109 -1.25 -0.28 -8.11
CA ALA A 109 0.16 0.02 -8.33
C ALA A 109 0.90 -0.22 -7.01
N LEU A 110 1.78 -1.22 -6.97
CA LEU A 110 2.44 -1.64 -5.74
C LEU A 110 3.90 -1.20 -5.71
N LEU A 111 4.27 -0.54 -4.64
CA LEU A 111 5.60 0.00 -4.41
C LEU A 111 6.22 -0.60 -3.15
N SER A 112 7.53 -0.55 -3.08
CA SER A 112 8.27 -0.74 -1.84
C SER A 112 9.43 0.25 -1.74
N CYS A 113 9.87 0.54 -0.52
CA CYS A 113 10.97 1.46 -0.30
C CYS A 113 11.79 1.05 0.91
N SER A 114 13.12 1.21 0.79
CA SER A 114 14.04 1.06 1.92
C SER A 114 15.21 2.07 1.84
N PRO A 115 15.90 2.35 2.97
CA PRO A 115 17.11 3.17 2.96
C PRO A 115 18.26 2.52 2.19
N GLY A 116 18.28 1.19 2.12
CA GLY A 116 19.35 0.43 1.47
C GLY A 116 19.08 0.13 -0.01
N ARG A 117 20.11 -0.45 -0.67
CA ARG A 117 20.07 -0.80 -2.10
C ARG A 117 19.04 -1.85 -2.47
N GLY A 118 18.54 -2.63 -1.50
CA GLY A 118 17.56 -3.69 -1.74
C GLY A 118 16.14 -3.19 -2.01
N GLY A 119 15.83 -1.90 -1.74
CA GLY A 119 14.54 -1.29 -2.05
C GLY A 119 13.32 -1.99 -1.44
N ALA A 120 13.50 -2.84 -0.41
CA ALA A 120 12.46 -3.68 0.17
C ALA A 120 11.83 -4.69 -0.82
N ALA A 121 12.63 -5.20 -1.76
CA ALA A 121 12.16 -6.06 -2.85
C ALA A 121 11.52 -7.37 -2.39
N LYS A 122 11.95 -7.94 -1.24
CA LYS A 122 11.35 -9.18 -0.71
C LYS A 122 9.94 -8.94 -0.16
N SER A 123 9.74 -7.81 0.51
CA SER A 123 8.43 -7.38 0.97
C SER A 123 7.49 -7.11 -0.21
N LEU A 124 8.00 -6.45 -1.26
CA LEU A 124 7.28 -6.22 -2.50
C LEU A 124 6.80 -7.54 -3.13
N ALA A 125 7.70 -8.49 -3.31
CA ALA A 125 7.38 -9.81 -3.87
C ALA A 125 6.39 -10.61 -3.01
N PHE A 126 6.42 -10.43 -1.68
CA PHE A 126 5.44 -11.04 -0.79
C PHE A 126 4.06 -10.37 -0.97
N ALA A 127 4.00 -9.03 -0.96
CA ALA A 127 2.75 -8.29 -1.13
C ALA A 127 2.10 -8.57 -2.50
N GLU A 128 2.90 -8.66 -3.57
CA GLU A 128 2.45 -9.02 -4.92
C GLU A 128 1.74 -10.38 -4.97
N LYS A 129 2.13 -11.33 -4.10
CA LYS A 129 1.48 -12.64 -3.99
C LYS A 129 0.20 -12.62 -3.16
N VAL A 130 0.15 -11.83 -2.08
CA VAL A 130 -0.95 -11.91 -1.11
C VAL A 130 -2.10 -10.98 -1.40
N ILE A 131 -1.84 -9.78 -1.95
CA ILE A 131 -2.89 -8.80 -2.25
C ILE A 131 -3.94 -9.34 -3.26
N PRO A 132 -3.57 -10.10 -4.32
CA PRO A 132 -4.55 -10.68 -5.24
C PRO A 132 -5.54 -11.67 -4.60
N TYR A 133 -5.20 -12.29 -3.46
CA TYR A 133 -6.17 -13.13 -2.73
C TYR A 133 -7.37 -12.33 -2.22
N LEU A 134 -7.21 -11.02 -2.03
CA LEU A 134 -8.29 -10.10 -1.66
C LEU A 134 -9.10 -9.61 -2.87
N GLY A 135 -8.75 -10.04 -4.10
CA GLY A 135 -9.47 -9.73 -5.34
C GLY A 135 -8.87 -8.61 -6.18
N ALA A 136 -7.79 -7.96 -5.72
CA ALA A 136 -7.15 -6.89 -6.48
C ALA A 136 -6.33 -7.42 -7.67
N GLU A 137 -6.27 -6.61 -8.72
CA GLU A 137 -5.35 -6.76 -9.85
C GLU A 137 -4.09 -5.90 -9.60
N ILE A 138 -2.91 -6.54 -9.52
CA ILE A 138 -1.64 -5.81 -9.47
C ILE A 138 -1.27 -5.41 -10.92
N VAL A 139 -1.37 -4.12 -11.25
CA VAL A 139 -1.04 -3.61 -12.60
C VAL A 139 0.46 -3.51 -12.81
N GLY A 140 1.24 -3.54 -11.74
CA GLY A 140 2.70 -3.60 -11.77
C GLY A 140 3.30 -3.26 -10.41
N THR A 141 4.62 -3.43 -10.33
CA THR A 141 5.38 -3.23 -9.10
C THR A 141 6.62 -2.39 -9.36
N GLN A 142 7.05 -1.59 -8.37
CA GLN A 142 8.30 -0.84 -8.41
C GLN A 142 8.97 -0.82 -7.03
N SER A 143 10.22 -1.28 -6.98
CA SER A 143 11.07 -1.18 -5.80
C SER A 143 11.85 0.14 -5.81
N PHE A 144 11.83 0.90 -4.72
CA PHE A 144 12.55 2.16 -4.58
C PHE A 144 13.73 2.00 -3.61
N SER A 145 14.92 1.89 -4.17
CA SER A 145 16.17 1.68 -3.42
C SER A 145 16.80 2.99 -2.96
N SER A 146 17.71 2.90 -1.97
CA SER A 146 18.57 4.01 -1.51
C SER A 146 17.79 5.30 -1.29
N PHE A 147 16.71 5.24 -0.50
CA PHE A 147 15.75 6.35 -0.37
C PHE A 147 16.42 7.70 -0.15
N GLY A 148 17.39 7.79 0.80
CA GLY A 148 18.05 9.05 1.13
C GLY A 148 18.92 9.64 0.00
N GLU A 149 19.30 8.84 -1.00
CA GLU A 149 20.05 9.30 -2.18
C GLU A 149 19.12 9.73 -3.31
N ASN A 150 17.95 9.10 -3.40
CA ASN A 150 17.04 9.21 -4.54
C ASN A 150 15.78 10.04 -4.25
N PHE A 151 15.62 10.54 -3.02
CA PHE A 151 14.44 11.29 -2.58
C PHE A 151 14.83 12.44 -1.64
N ASN A 152 14.33 13.64 -1.91
CA ASN A 152 14.49 14.81 -1.04
C ASN A 152 13.28 15.74 -1.15
N ASP A 153 12.87 16.34 -0.02
CA ASP A 153 11.83 17.38 0.07
C ASP A 153 10.53 17.05 -0.70
N GLY A 154 10.12 15.77 -0.66
CA GLY A 154 8.91 15.31 -1.34
C GLY A 154 9.10 14.96 -2.82
N GLU A 155 10.31 15.05 -3.36
CA GLU A 155 10.60 14.83 -4.77
C GLU A 155 11.49 13.59 -5.00
N ILE A 156 11.21 12.86 -6.07
CA ILE A 156 12.04 11.77 -6.58
C ILE A 156 13.13 12.40 -7.45
N LEU A 157 14.39 12.27 -7.01
CA LEU A 157 15.56 12.85 -7.68
C LEU A 157 16.08 11.98 -8.82
N ASN A 158 15.99 10.66 -8.69
CA ASN A 158 16.47 9.72 -9.68
C ASN A 158 15.50 9.63 -10.86
N LEU A 159 15.95 10.05 -12.05
CA LEU A 159 15.11 10.10 -13.25
C LEU A 159 14.67 8.73 -13.75
N GLU A 160 15.48 7.68 -13.59
CA GLU A 160 15.12 6.33 -13.98
C GLU A 160 13.98 5.82 -13.09
N LEU A 161 14.12 5.91 -11.77
CA LEU A 161 13.05 5.55 -10.82
C LEU A 161 11.78 6.37 -11.04
N LYS A 162 11.91 7.66 -11.34
CA LYS A 162 10.76 8.53 -11.66
C LYS A 162 10.03 8.08 -12.92
N ASN A 163 10.78 7.72 -13.96
CA ASN A 163 10.22 7.21 -15.21
C ASN A 163 9.55 5.85 -15.03
N ASP A 164 10.16 4.94 -14.27
CA ASP A 164 9.59 3.63 -13.96
C ASP A 164 8.26 3.76 -13.21
N ILE A 165 8.20 4.67 -12.23
CA ILE A 165 6.97 4.98 -11.50
C ILE A 165 5.92 5.61 -12.43
N SER A 166 6.29 6.53 -13.32
CA SER A 166 5.37 7.11 -14.31
C SER A 166 4.80 6.03 -15.23
N ASN A 167 5.63 5.10 -15.71
CA ASN A 167 5.20 3.96 -16.51
C ASN A 167 4.28 3.00 -15.73
N LEU A 168 4.51 2.84 -14.43
CA LEU A 168 3.64 2.06 -13.55
C LEU A 168 2.27 2.73 -13.42
N LEU A 169 2.24 4.03 -13.13
CA LEU A 169 0.99 4.81 -12.99
C LEU A 169 0.16 4.82 -14.28
N ALA A 170 0.80 4.85 -15.45
CA ALA A 170 0.12 4.80 -16.75
C ALA A 170 -0.67 3.50 -16.99
N LYS A 171 -0.47 2.46 -16.19
CA LYS A 171 -1.25 1.20 -16.24
C LYS A 171 -2.53 1.24 -15.39
N LEU A 172 -2.71 2.29 -14.58
CA LEU A 172 -3.95 2.55 -13.84
C LEU A 172 -4.95 3.23 -14.79
N VAL A 173 -5.66 2.45 -15.59
CA VAL A 173 -6.64 2.92 -16.60
C VAL A 173 -7.93 2.14 -16.51
#